data_5a0528433c6b937419b4bb2719b66e99
#
_entry.id   5a0528433c6b937419b4bb2719b66e99
#
_cell.length_a   1.000
_cell.length_b   1.000
_cell.length_c   1.000
_cell.angle_alpha   90.00
_cell.angle_beta   90.00
_cell.angle_gamma   90.00
#
_symmetry.space_group_name_H-M   'P 1'
#
loop_
_entity.id
_entity.type
_entity.pdbx_description
1 polymer ?
#
loop_
_entity_poly.entity_id
_entity_poly.type
_entity_poly.pdbx_seq_one_letter_code
_entity_poly.pdbx_strand_id
1 'polypeptide(L)'
;MFEKNDLINKFLKNALKYNQSHNLFNRNNKEELQRDISESISINPFIKNKLKIIDLGSGGGFPGIITAITNPECKIYLLEKNTKKSYFLKKTIIELGLANAFVVNKRLEQENSLGIFDLITARAFSSTKNILDLTINNSNKETQYLLLKGTKKTITEELNEIDTNNYIYEIINTEEKPKERNIVAIKKTNE
;
A
#
# COMPACT_ATOMS: atom_id res chain seq x y z
N MET A 1 11.72 -11.13 20.69
CA MET A 1 11.08 -10.72 19.42
C MET A 1 9.68 -10.22 19.76
N PHE A 2 9.35 -8.95 19.50
CA PHE A 2 8.00 -8.43 19.74
C PHE A 2 7.02 -9.20 18.86
N GLU A 3 5.88 -9.61 19.42
CA GLU A 3 4.81 -10.17 18.62
C GLU A 3 4.32 -9.13 17.59
N LYS A 4 3.85 -9.58 16.44
CA LYS A 4 3.35 -8.68 15.35
C LYS A 4 2.31 -7.68 15.88
N ASN A 5 1.45 -8.13 16.79
CA ASN A 5 0.43 -7.29 17.43
C ASN A 5 1.03 -6.16 18.27
N ASP A 6 2.15 -6.39 18.95
CA ASP A 6 2.83 -5.35 19.75
C ASP A 6 3.42 -4.27 18.85
N LEU A 7 4.01 -4.66 17.71
CA LEU A 7 4.53 -3.73 16.71
C LEU A 7 3.41 -2.89 16.10
N ILE A 8 2.27 -3.51 15.76
CA ILE A 8 1.08 -2.80 15.24
C ILE A 8 0.55 -1.80 16.28
N ASN A 9 0.42 -2.20 17.54
CA ASN A 9 -0.03 -1.32 18.61
C ASN A 9 0.96 -0.15 18.84
N LYS A 10 2.26 -0.41 18.80
CA LYS A 10 3.29 0.62 18.89
C LYS A 10 3.22 1.59 17.70
N PHE A 11 3.03 1.07 16.49
CA PHE A 11 2.82 1.89 15.29
C PHE A 11 1.57 2.78 15.44
N LEU A 12 0.43 2.21 15.85
CA LEU A 12 -0.82 2.95 16.05
C LEU A 12 -0.63 4.11 17.03
N LYS A 13 -0.01 3.86 18.18
CA LYS A 13 0.28 4.88 19.19
C LYS A 13 1.15 6.01 18.63
N ASN A 14 2.20 5.65 17.90
CA ASN A 14 3.15 6.61 17.32
C ASN A 14 2.49 7.43 16.21
N ALA A 15 1.68 6.79 15.34
CA ALA A 15 0.94 7.44 14.27
C ALA A 15 -0.06 8.47 14.82
N LEU A 16 -0.84 8.12 15.85
CA LEU A 16 -1.76 9.05 16.51
C LEU A 16 -1.03 10.25 17.10
N LYS A 17 0.03 9.99 17.88
CA LYS A 17 0.84 11.06 18.51
C LYS A 17 1.44 12.00 17.46
N TYR A 18 2.00 11.47 16.39
CA TYR A 18 2.62 12.28 15.36
C TYR A 18 1.59 13.06 14.53
N ASN A 19 0.42 12.47 14.31
CA ASN A 19 -0.66 13.13 13.56
C ASN A 19 -1.21 14.38 14.25
N GLN A 20 -1.25 14.41 15.59
CA GLN A 20 -1.68 15.57 16.38
C GLN A 20 -0.88 16.84 16.06
N SER A 21 0.40 16.68 15.71
CA SER A 21 1.31 17.82 15.47
C SER A 21 1.57 18.08 13.98
N HIS A 22 1.34 17.11 13.10
CA HIS A 22 1.84 17.16 11.73
C HIS A 22 0.80 16.89 10.63
N ASN A 23 -0.46 16.59 10.99
CA ASN A 23 -1.55 16.32 10.04
C ASN A 23 -1.14 15.36 8.91
N LEU A 24 -0.62 14.19 9.26
CA LEU A 24 -0.17 13.17 8.29
C LEU A 24 -1.32 12.62 7.45
N PHE A 25 -2.49 12.49 8.08
CA PHE A 25 -3.70 11.92 7.50
C PHE A 25 -4.94 12.46 8.20
N ASN A 26 -6.07 12.48 7.47
CA ASN A 26 -7.37 12.93 7.99
C ASN A 26 -8.04 11.84 8.86
N ARG A 27 -7.32 11.31 9.84
CA ARG A 27 -7.79 10.33 10.82
C ARG A 27 -7.46 10.84 12.21
N ASN A 28 -8.47 11.13 13.00
CA ASN A 28 -8.28 11.79 14.29
C ASN A 28 -8.56 10.86 15.48
N ASN A 29 -9.04 9.64 15.21
CA ASN A 29 -9.37 8.69 16.26
C ASN A 29 -8.75 7.31 16.01
N LYS A 30 -8.72 6.53 17.08
CA LYS A 30 -8.12 5.20 17.10
C LYS A 30 -8.88 4.20 16.24
N GLU A 31 -10.20 4.31 16.21
CA GLU A 31 -11.10 3.40 15.49
C GLU A 31 -10.87 3.48 13.98
N GLU A 32 -10.70 4.69 13.45
CA GLU A 32 -10.41 4.87 12.02
C GLU A 32 -9.06 4.27 11.63
N LEU A 33 -8.04 4.45 12.49
CA LEU A 33 -6.72 3.85 12.24
C LEU A 33 -6.74 2.33 12.38
N GLN A 34 -7.54 1.78 13.29
CA GLN A 34 -7.73 0.33 13.41
C GLN A 34 -8.36 -0.25 12.14
N ARG A 35 -9.32 0.45 11.52
CA ARG A 35 -9.87 0.05 10.21
C ARG A 35 -8.80 0.09 9.12
N ASP A 36 -7.98 1.16 9.07
CA ASP A 36 -6.88 1.25 8.11
C ASP A 36 -5.87 0.10 8.30
N ILE A 37 -5.66 -0.36 9.54
CA ILE A 37 -4.85 -1.54 9.86
C ILE A 37 -5.51 -2.81 9.32
N SER A 38 -6.81 -3.04 9.63
CA SER A 38 -7.56 -4.21 9.17
C SER A 38 -7.58 -4.30 7.65
N GLU A 39 -7.82 -3.17 6.97
CA GLU A 39 -7.76 -3.06 5.51
C GLU A 39 -6.36 -3.39 4.99
N SER A 40 -5.31 -2.94 5.66
CA SER A 40 -3.92 -3.26 5.28
C SER A 40 -3.58 -4.75 5.48
N ILE A 41 -4.12 -5.38 6.51
CA ILE A 41 -3.92 -6.82 6.79
C ILE A 41 -4.67 -7.69 5.77
N SER A 42 -5.78 -7.22 5.21
CA SER A 42 -6.60 -7.99 4.27
C SER A 42 -5.87 -8.37 2.97
N ILE A 43 -4.73 -7.72 2.65
CA ILE A 43 -3.90 -8.11 1.51
C ILE A 43 -2.96 -9.29 1.81
N ASN A 44 -2.73 -9.65 3.08
CA ASN A 44 -1.76 -10.68 3.46
C ASN A 44 -1.98 -12.06 2.81
N PRO A 45 -3.22 -12.55 2.61
CA PRO A 45 -3.44 -13.83 1.94
C PRO A 45 -2.87 -13.90 0.51
N PHE A 46 -2.67 -12.74 -0.12
CA PHE A 46 -2.15 -12.63 -1.49
C PHE A 46 -0.63 -12.42 -1.53
N ILE A 47 0.02 -12.23 -0.37
CA ILE A 47 1.47 -11.96 -0.28
C ILE A 47 2.20 -13.28 -0.02
N LYS A 48 3.05 -13.66 -0.98
CA LYS A 48 3.99 -14.78 -0.81
C LYS A 48 5.29 -14.30 -0.14
N ASN A 49 6.04 -15.21 0.43
CA ASN A 49 7.33 -14.89 1.05
C ASN A 49 8.37 -14.41 0.01
N LYS A 50 9.32 -13.59 0.47
CA LYS A 50 10.49 -13.10 -0.28
C LYS A 50 10.17 -12.20 -1.47
N LEU A 51 8.99 -11.58 -1.49
CA LEU A 51 8.64 -10.62 -2.54
C LEU A 51 9.33 -9.26 -2.33
N LYS A 52 9.63 -8.60 -3.46
CA LYS A 52 9.97 -7.19 -3.53
C LYS A 52 8.69 -6.39 -3.79
N ILE A 53 8.24 -5.66 -2.80
CA ILE A 53 6.95 -4.95 -2.78
C ILE A 53 7.18 -3.45 -2.79
N ILE A 54 6.41 -2.69 -3.58
CA ILE A 54 6.36 -1.23 -3.49
C ILE A 54 4.95 -0.78 -3.10
N ASP A 55 4.88 0.11 -2.11
CA ASP A 55 3.66 0.78 -1.70
C ASP A 55 3.67 2.22 -2.21
N LEU A 56 2.75 2.56 -3.11
CA LEU A 56 2.70 3.84 -3.79
C LEU A 56 1.93 4.88 -2.97
N GLY A 57 2.62 5.97 -2.62
CA GLY A 57 2.03 7.03 -1.82
C GLY A 57 1.78 6.60 -0.38
N SER A 58 2.75 5.99 0.25
CA SER A 58 2.63 5.34 1.56
C SER A 58 2.11 6.23 2.69
N GLY A 59 2.22 7.56 2.56
CA GLY A 59 1.57 8.54 3.44
C GLY A 59 1.81 8.31 4.92
N GLY A 60 0.75 7.94 5.64
CA GLY A 60 0.80 7.58 7.06
C GLY A 60 1.24 6.14 7.35
N GLY A 61 1.73 5.41 6.34
CA GLY A 61 2.25 4.05 6.49
C GLY A 61 1.25 2.93 6.19
N PHE A 62 0.15 3.24 5.53
CA PHE A 62 -0.89 2.26 5.17
C PHE A 62 -1.01 2.11 3.64
N PRO A 63 -0.90 0.88 3.11
CA PRO A 63 -0.69 -0.40 3.81
C PRO A 63 0.78 -0.69 4.15
N GLY A 64 1.76 0.05 3.65
CA GLY A 64 3.17 -0.33 3.57
C GLY A 64 3.84 -0.70 4.91
N ILE A 65 3.67 0.08 5.99
CA ILE A 65 4.24 -0.26 7.32
C ILE A 65 3.58 -1.52 7.90
N ILE A 66 2.26 -1.66 7.75
CA ILE A 66 1.55 -2.87 8.23
C ILE A 66 2.04 -4.09 7.45
N THR A 67 2.20 -3.96 6.12
CA THR A 67 2.76 -5.04 5.28
C THR A 67 4.17 -5.42 5.74
N ALA A 68 5.03 -4.45 6.07
CA ALA A 68 6.38 -4.72 6.58
C ALA A 68 6.38 -5.49 7.91
N ILE A 69 5.48 -5.13 8.83
CA ILE A 69 5.33 -5.81 10.13
C ILE A 69 4.83 -7.25 9.93
N THR A 70 3.84 -7.44 9.07
CA THR A 70 3.17 -8.73 8.91
C THR A 70 3.93 -9.71 8.02
N ASN A 71 4.81 -9.21 7.13
CA ASN A 71 5.56 -10.00 6.15
C ASN A 71 7.08 -9.70 6.25
N PRO A 72 7.76 -10.14 7.34
CA PRO A 72 9.17 -9.79 7.60
C PRO A 72 10.14 -10.36 6.55
N GLU A 73 9.76 -11.38 5.81
CA GLU A 73 10.57 -11.99 4.74
C GLU A 73 10.51 -11.23 3.40
N CYS A 74 9.59 -10.26 3.26
CA CYS A 74 9.46 -9.42 2.07
C CYS A 74 10.26 -8.13 2.22
N LYS A 75 10.73 -7.56 1.09
CA LYS A 75 11.35 -6.24 1.05
C LYS A 75 10.30 -5.20 0.65
N ILE A 76 9.99 -4.25 1.53
CA ILE A 76 8.93 -3.27 1.35
C ILE A 76 9.52 -1.90 1.07
N TYR A 77 9.23 -1.36 -0.11
CA TYR A 77 9.63 -0.02 -0.52
C TYR A 77 8.44 0.93 -0.34
N LEU A 78 8.61 1.94 0.49
CA LEU A 78 7.60 2.94 0.82
C LEU A 78 7.84 4.19 -0.01
N LEU A 79 7.10 4.37 -1.11
CA LEU A 79 7.25 5.52 -2.00
C LEU A 79 6.36 6.68 -1.51
N GLU A 80 6.97 7.79 -1.15
CA GLU A 80 6.27 8.98 -0.68
C GLU A 80 6.99 10.26 -1.13
N LYS A 81 6.27 11.13 -1.85
CA LYS A 81 6.83 12.40 -2.37
C LYS A 81 6.94 13.49 -1.30
N ASN A 82 6.06 13.48 -0.31
CA ASN A 82 6.03 14.49 0.74
C ASN A 82 7.14 14.24 1.76
N THR A 83 8.06 15.17 1.91
CA THR A 83 9.23 15.04 2.79
C THR A 83 8.87 14.85 4.26
N LYS A 84 7.80 15.52 4.77
CA LYS A 84 7.36 15.36 6.16
C LYS A 84 6.81 13.94 6.41
N LYS A 85 6.04 13.40 5.47
CA LYS A 85 5.52 12.02 5.54
C LYS A 85 6.64 11.00 5.40
N SER A 86 7.59 11.22 4.48
CA SER A 86 8.79 10.37 4.35
C SER A 86 9.63 10.36 5.62
N TYR A 87 9.79 11.51 6.29
CA TYR A 87 10.48 11.58 7.58
C TYR A 87 9.77 10.76 8.65
N PHE A 88 8.43 10.87 8.74
CA PHE A 88 7.63 10.04 9.64
C PHE A 88 7.83 8.54 9.37
N LEU A 89 7.79 8.12 8.10
CA LEU A 89 8.01 6.71 7.73
C LEU A 89 9.40 6.23 8.13
N LYS A 90 10.47 7.02 7.87
CA LYS A 90 11.83 6.68 8.29
C LYS A 90 11.95 6.54 9.80
N LYS A 91 11.38 7.48 10.55
CA LYS A 91 11.34 7.43 12.02
C LYS A 91 10.60 6.19 12.51
N THR A 92 9.45 5.88 11.93
CA THR A 92 8.64 4.70 12.26
C THR A 92 9.41 3.40 12.04
N ILE A 93 10.11 3.26 10.90
CA ILE A 93 10.96 2.09 10.59
C ILE A 93 12.01 1.87 11.68
N ILE A 94 12.71 2.94 12.08
CA ILE A 94 13.74 2.87 13.13
C ILE A 94 13.12 2.49 14.49
N GLU A 95 12.04 3.15 14.90
CA GLU A 95 11.38 2.93 16.19
C GLU A 95 10.78 1.52 16.34
N LEU A 96 10.34 0.93 15.22
CA LEU A 96 9.80 -0.42 15.18
C LEU A 96 10.84 -1.50 14.87
N GLY A 97 12.08 -1.12 14.48
CA GLY A 97 13.13 -2.06 14.12
C GLY A 97 12.84 -2.85 12.84
N LEU A 98 12.18 -2.23 11.85
CA LEU A 98 11.80 -2.91 10.60
C LEU A 98 12.99 -2.95 9.62
N ALA A 99 13.78 -4.02 9.67
CA ALA A 99 14.94 -4.18 8.79
C ALA A 99 14.58 -4.43 7.31
N ASN A 100 13.32 -4.74 7.04
CA ASN A 100 12.79 -5.10 5.72
C ASN A 100 12.05 -3.95 5.02
N ALA A 101 11.99 -2.73 5.59
CA ALA A 101 11.30 -1.59 5.06
C ALA A 101 12.25 -0.45 4.64
N PHE A 102 12.01 0.15 3.48
CA PHE A 102 12.86 1.16 2.86
C PHE A 102 12.04 2.34 2.35
N VAL A 103 12.37 3.56 2.75
CA VAL A 103 11.65 4.75 2.29
C VAL A 103 12.30 5.32 1.03
N VAL A 104 11.50 5.52 0.00
CA VAL A 104 11.86 6.18 -1.25
C VAL A 104 11.16 7.55 -1.28
N ASN A 105 11.89 8.62 -0.95
CA ASN A 105 11.33 9.97 -0.97
C ASN A 105 11.45 10.58 -2.37
N LYS A 106 10.55 10.17 -3.27
CA LYS A 106 10.46 10.66 -4.66
C LYS A 106 9.01 10.75 -5.10
N ARG A 107 8.74 11.56 -6.12
CA ARG A 107 7.52 11.47 -6.92
C ARG A 107 7.66 10.28 -7.87
N LEU A 108 6.58 9.52 -8.06
CA LEU A 108 6.55 8.50 -9.09
C LEU A 108 6.37 9.17 -10.45
N GLU A 109 7.27 8.86 -11.35
CA GLU A 109 7.22 9.23 -12.77
C GLU A 109 7.36 7.94 -13.58
N GLN A 110 6.83 7.92 -14.79
CA GLN A 110 6.89 6.73 -15.64
C GLN A 110 8.34 6.31 -15.90
N GLU A 111 9.20 7.27 -16.22
CA GLU A 111 10.63 7.03 -16.31
C GLU A 111 11.30 7.18 -14.94
N ASN A 112 11.72 6.07 -14.37
CA ASN A 112 12.38 6.03 -13.07
C ASN A 112 13.34 4.84 -12.96
N SER A 113 14.22 4.86 -11.96
CA SER A 113 15.23 3.84 -11.69
C SER A 113 14.90 2.90 -10.53
N LEU A 114 13.62 2.72 -10.18
CA LEU A 114 13.22 1.90 -9.04
C LEU A 114 13.34 0.39 -9.30
N GLY A 115 13.37 0.01 -10.59
CA GLY A 115 13.43 -1.38 -11.04
C GLY A 115 12.07 -2.09 -10.94
N ILE A 116 12.06 -3.40 -11.17
CA ILE A 116 10.86 -4.23 -11.19
C ILE A 116 10.48 -4.65 -9.77
N PHE A 117 9.17 -4.73 -9.51
CA PHE A 117 8.56 -5.22 -8.27
C PHE A 117 7.69 -6.44 -8.54
N ASP A 118 7.65 -7.37 -7.58
CA ASP A 118 6.78 -8.56 -7.63
C ASP A 118 5.33 -8.19 -7.29
N LEU A 119 5.18 -7.21 -6.39
CA LEU A 119 3.88 -6.71 -5.95
C LEU A 119 3.90 -5.18 -5.85
N ILE A 120 2.85 -4.55 -6.38
CA ILE A 120 2.60 -3.12 -6.27
C ILE A 120 1.31 -2.91 -5.47
N THR A 121 1.40 -2.18 -4.36
CA THR A 121 0.25 -1.80 -3.54
C THR A 121 0.01 -0.31 -3.62
N ALA A 122 -1.24 0.10 -3.48
CA ALA A 122 -1.61 1.51 -3.36
C ALA A 122 -2.92 1.64 -2.60
N ARG A 123 -3.04 2.73 -1.81
CA ARG A 123 -4.28 3.13 -1.17
C ARG A 123 -4.52 4.62 -1.37
N ALA A 124 -5.63 4.99 -2.00
CA ALA A 124 -5.99 6.39 -2.29
C ALA A 124 -4.87 7.20 -2.99
N PHE A 125 -4.12 6.54 -3.88
CA PHE A 125 -3.00 7.15 -4.60
C PHE A 125 -3.47 7.84 -5.89
N SER A 126 -4.14 7.09 -6.77
CA SER A 126 -4.62 7.55 -8.07
C SER A 126 -5.66 6.60 -8.65
N SER A 127 -6.22 6.90 -9.84
CA SER A 127 -7.04 5.95 -10.60
C SER A 127 -6.24 4.71 -10.97
N THR A 128 -6.94 3.61 -11.20
CA THR A 128 -6.32 2.33 -11.56
C THR A 128 -5.49 2.46 -12.84
N LYS A 129 -6.05 3.08 -13.88
CA LYS A 129 -5.34 3.32 -15.14
C LYS A 129 -4.04 4.10 -14.92
N ASN A 130 -4.09 5.21 -14.18
CA ASN A 130 -2.90 6.03 -13.94
C ASN A 130 -1.82 5.27 -13.13
N ILE A 131 -2.20 4.38 -12.21
CA ILE A 131 -1.24 3.51 -11.50
C ILE A 131 -0.54 2.58 -12.48
N LEU A 132 -1.29 1.91 -13.37
CA LEU A 132 -0.72 1.00 -14.37
C LEU A 132 0.23 1.73 -15.32
N ASP A 133 -0.17 2.91 -15.82
CA ASP A 133 0.63 3.74 -16.72
C ASP A 133 1.94 4.20 -16.04
N LEU A 134 1.88 4.71 -14.81
CA LEU A 134 3.06 5.19 -14.07
C LEU A 134 4.03 4.07 -13.68
N THR A 135 3.54 2.84 -13.54
CA THR A 135 4.35 1.70 -13.09
C THR A 135 4.71 0.74 -14.21
N ILE A 136 4.49 1.11 -15.47
CA ILE A 136 4.76 0.23 -16.61
C ILE A 136 6.22 -0.26 -16.64
N ASN A 137 7.16 0.61 -16.29
CA ASN A 137 8.59 0.30 -16.21
C ASN A 137 9.02 -0.34 -14.87
N ASN A 138 8.07 -0.50 -13.93
CA ASN A 138 8.29 -1.13 -12.63
C ASN A 138 7.59 -2.49 -12.50
N SER A 139 6.99 -2.97 -13.59
CA SER A 139 6.21 -4.20 -13.63
C SER A 139 6.55 -5.06 -14.84
N ASN A 140 6.43 -6.36 -14.68
CA ASN A 140 6.49 -7.36 -15.75
C ASN A 140 5.23 -8.25 -15.69
N LYS A 141 5.21 -9.34 -16.46
CA LYS A 141 4.07 -10.28 -16.49
C LYS A 141 3.81 -11.01 -15.16
N GLU A 142 4.82 -11.14 -14.31
CA GLU A 142 4.69 -11.78 -12.99
C GLU A 142 4.23 -10.78 -11.91
N THR A 143 4.30 -9.48 -12.19
CA THR A 143 3.92 -8.44 -11.22
C THR A 143 2.42 -8.49 -10.93
N GLN A 144 2.09 -8.53 -9.65
CA GLN A 144 0.73 -8.40 -9.16
C GLN A 144 0.48 -6.99 -8.61
N TYR A 145 -0.73 -6.49 -8.80
CA TYR A 145 -1.22 -5.27 -8.15
C TYR A 145 -2.28 -5.62 -7.13
N LEU A 146 -2.22 -5.02 -5.95
CA LEU A 146 -3.26 -5.08 -4.92
C LEU A 146 -3.62 -3.64 -4.53
N LEU A 147 -4.67 -3.12 -5.14
CA LEU A 147 -5.10 -1.75 -4.98
C LEU A 147 -6.26 -1.68 -3.98
N LEU A 148 -6.04 -1.02 -2.84
CA LEU A 148 -7.06 -0.82 -1.81
C LEU A 148 -7.95 0.34 -2.22
N LYS A 149 -9.19 0.03 -2.53
CA LYS A 149 -10.18 0.94 -3.12
C LYS A 149 -11.46 1.02 -2.28
N GLY A 150 -12.28 2.02 -2.57
CA GLY A 150 -13.57 2.22 -1.91
C GLY A 150 -14.69 1.37 -2.51
N THR A 151 -15.74 2.05 -3.00
CA THR A 151 -16.97 1.39 -3.46
C THR A 151 -16.80 0.67 -4.80
N LYS A 152 -17.58 -0.39 -4.99
CA LYS A 152 -17.64 -1.12 -6.28
C LYS A 152 -17.99 -0.20 -7.44
N LYS A 153 -18.88 0.79 -7.24
CA LYS A 153 -19.25 1.76 -8.27
C LYS A 153 -18.02 2.49 -8.80
N THR A 154 -17.23 3.11 -7.92
CA THR A 154 -16.00 3.84 -8.31
C THR A 154 -14.99 2.91 -8.97
N ILE A 155 -14.85 1.67 -8.47
CA ILE A 155 -13.95 0.67 -9.04
C ILE A 155 -14.38 0.32 -10.46
N THR A 156 -15.66 0.05 -10.69
CA THR A 156 -16.17 -0.29 -12.03
C THR A 156 -15.93 0.86 -13.03
N GLU A 157 -16.16 2.11 -12.60
CA GLU A 157 -15.87 3.29 -13.41
C GLU A 157 -14.38 3.36 -13.82
N GLU A 158 -13.47 3.15 -12.87
CA GLU A 158 -12.02 3.13 -13.13
C GLU A 158 -11.56 1.94 -14.01
N LEU A 159 -12.17 0.77 -13.82
CA LEU A 159 -11.81 -0.44 -14.58
C LEU A 159 -12.27 -0.39 -16.03
N ASN A 160 -13.31 0.39 -16.36
CA ASN A 160 -13.71 0.63 -17.74
C ASN A 160 -12.66 1.39 -18.57
N GLU A 161 -11.69 2.04 -17.89
CA GLU A 161 -10.61 2.79 -18.54
C GLU A 161 -9.35 1.95 -18.81
N ILE A 162 -9.27 0.71 -18.28
CA ILE A 162 -8.12 -0.16 -18.48
C ILE A 162 -8.31 -1.06 -19.70
N ASP A 163 -7.19 -1.41 -20.34
CA ASP A 163 -7.19 -2.35 -21.44
C ASP A 163 -7.28 -3.81 -20.94
N THR A 164 -8.46 -4.41 -21.10
CA THR A 164 -8.73 -5.79 -20.70
C THR A 164 -8.03 -6.85 -21.55
N ASN A 165 -7.42 -6.48 -22.68
CA ASN A 165 -6.56 -7.40 -23.45
C ASN A 165 -5.20 -7.56 -22.74
N ASN A 166 -4.74 -6.52 -22.06
CA ASN A 166 -3.44 -6.49 -21.40
C ASN A 166 -3.50 -6.81 -19.90
N TYR A 167 -4.70 -6.74 -19.28
CA TYR A 167 -4.86 -6.91 -17.83
C TYR A 167 -6.10 -7.74 -17.50
N ILE A 168 -5.94 -8.68 -16.58
CA ILE A 168 -7.04 -9.38 -15.90
C ILE A 168 -7.16 -8.85 -14.48
N TYR A 169 -8.36 -8.79 -13.94
CA TYR A 169 -8.61 -8.28 -12.60
C TYR A 169 -9.71 -9.07 -11.86
N GLU A 170 -9.64 -8.97 -10.53
CA GLU A 170 -10.65 -9.47 -9.60
C GLU A 170 -10.94 -8.40 -8.55
N ILE A 171 -12.21 -8.23 -8.20
CA ILE A 171 -12.66 -7.34 -7.12
C ILE A 171 -12.99 -8.18 -5.90
N ILE A 172 -12.23 -8.00 -4.83
CA ILE A 172 -12.35 -8.76 -3.58
C ILE A 172 -12.92 -7.83 -2.52
N ASN A 173 -14.10 -8.16 -2.01
CA ASN A 173 -14.72 -7.41 -0.92
C ASN A 173 -14.04 -7.75 0.40
N THR A 174 -13.61 -6.73 1.17
CA THR A 174 -12.95 -6.92 2.46
C THR A 174 -13.77 -6.43 3.64
N GLU A 175 -14.74 -5.53 3.43
CA GLU A 175 -15.67 -5.02 4.46
C GLU A 175 -16.99 -4.61 3.82
N GLU A 176 -18.11 -5.04 4.41
CA GLU A 176 -19.44 -4.76 3.87
C GLU A 176 -20.09 -3.48 4.42
N LYS A 177 -19.82 -3.07 5.68
CA LYS A 177 -20.44 -1.87 6.31
C LYS A 177 -19.62 -1.36 7.50
N PRO A 178 -19.66 -0.07 7.86
CA PRO A 178 -20.46 1.01 7.27
C PRO A 178 -19.84 1.67 6.04
N LYS A 179 -18.58 1.33 5.68
CA LYS A 179 -17.92 1.83 4.46
C LYS A 179 -17.39 0.64 3.69
N GLU A 180 -17.94 0.45 2.51
CA GLU A 180 -17.46 -0.56 1.56
C GLU A 180 -15.97 -0.41 1.29
N ARG A 181 -15.24 -1.52 1.38
CA ARG A 181 -13.81 -1.62 1.09
C ARG A 181 -13.56 -2.82 0.20
N ASN A 182 -12.74 -2.62 -0.79
CA ASN A 182 -12.43 -3.64 -1.77
C ASN A 182 -10.93 -3.62 -2.09
N ILE A 183 -10.40 -4.79 -2.44
CA ILE A 183 -9.10 -4.91 -3.10
C ILE A 183 -9.38 -5.17 -4.59
N VAL A 184 -8.73 -4.40 -5.45
CA VAL A 184 -8.66 -4.71 -6.88
C VAL A 184 -7.34 -5.41 -7.11
N ALA A 185 -7.40 -6.72 -7.33
CA ALA A 185 -6.24 -7.54 -7.69
C ALA A 185 -6.10 -7.54 -9.21
N ILE A 186 -4.92 -7.14 -9.74
CA ILE A 186 -4.68 -7.03 -11.18
C ILE A 186 -3.39 -7.76 -11.54
N LYS A 187 -3.38 -8.42 -12.69
CA LYS A 187 -2.20 -9.01 -13.32
C LYS A 187 -2.19 -8.69 -14.81
N LYS A 188 -1.00 -8.67 -15.42
CA LYS A 188 -0.88 -8.65 -16.89
C LYS A 188 -1.36 -9.98 -17.46
N THR A 189 -2.02 -9.95 -18.61
CA THR A 189 -2.36 -11.15 -19.38
C THR A 189 -1.07 -11.82 -19.88
N ASN A 190 -1.09 -13.14 -19.98
CA ASN A 190 -0.02 -13.89 -20.65
C ASN A 190 -0.33 -13.87 -22.15
N GLU A 191 0.31 -13.01 -22.91
CA GLU A 191 0.59 -13.27 -24.32
C GLU A 191 2.00 -13.79 -24.49
#